data_02a782b2d859b171554712728360d099
#
_entry.id   02a782b2d859b171554712728360d099
#
_cell.length_a   1.000
_cell.length_b   1.000
_cell.length_c   1.000
_cell.angle_alpha   90.00
_cell.angle_beta   90.00
_cell.angle_gamma   90.00
#
_symmetry.space_group_name_H-M   'P 1'
#
loop_
_entity.id
_entity.type
_entity.pdbx_description
1 polymer ?
#
loop_
_entity_poly.entity_id
_entity_poly.type
_entity_poly.pdbx_seq_one_letter_code
_entity_poly.pdbx_strand_id
1 'polypeptide(L)'
;MRRNVILIVAVLTGPALSPASPAAAAGIRTHVQMCVEALTQQLAPEKIPGISDLFADQEARRAFYHGCMFPDWGFAVQGMKDAAEDAHWDKFQTRYLEILKDRFPLPWNGEAKREIAFYLGAVAHGAQDIPWHFDGPSHPSYLRLSEKYDKLNHGETEKRVDALVYIRYHREPGSDPLGKPDCAWPFGTLLAVYGPSHPEVTKEKLQQGCQALAAGYLGTGALGELHRKELPKKHPWNAAHLADYYYGGIEAGASMTSMLVSRYFARLRGGVHLQRDIAYQKPGEFIPFEGVADAHVYAAQETYNTGLEPLFELTGDGPGDERYGVIRFDLSALPARIPVGSARLWLYLAGRRGNPQTAPKVIAAYPLTQAWKEGTGETDGVAGFRGVPSTGGGISYKDGVGSIPGDPVDAVTIELDAPVGRWISWDVTPIVRRHIAHPEESFGILLRETRESAGGGGVLQFLSSQALKAQTDGYGGGARLGRRPALVVMPPGPQGSRYGAAEPTCPTLSCGPPARPGSAPPAAPPPARTGRAGSSRG
;
A
#
# COMPACT_ATOMS: atom_id res chain seq x y z
N MET A 1 42.98 -13.22 -6.60
CA MET A 1 41.57 -13.19 -6.15
C MET A 1 40.85 -14.54 -6.31
N ARG A 2 41.47 -15.69 -5.99
CA ARG A 2 40.86 -17.04 -6.12
C ARG A 2 40.96 -17.91 -4.86
N ARG A 3 41.29 -17.34 -3.68
CA ARG A 3 41.52 -18.14 -2.46
C ARG A 3 40.42 -18.03 -1.37
N ASN A 4 39.41 -17.15 -1.52
CA ASN A 4 38.41 -16.96 -0.45
C ASN A 4 37.06 -17.65 -0.71
N VAL A 5 36.88 -18.38 -1.81
CA VAL A 5 35.62 -19.04 -2.16
C VAL A 5 35.48 -20.45 -1.56
N ILE A 6 36.60 -21.07 -1.15
CA ILE A 6 36.60 -22.48 -0.70
C ILE A 6 36.17 -22.65 0.77
N LEU A 7 36.19 -21.60 1.58
CA LEU A 7 35.89 -21.71 3.02
C LEU A 7 34.38 -21.70 3.37
N ILE A 8 33.51 -21.29 2.45
CA ILE A 8 32.05 -21.19 2.71
C ILE A 8 31.34 -22.54 2.48
N VAL A 9 31.89 -23.44 1.68
CA VAL A 9 31.27 -24.74 1.38
C VAL A 9 31.47 -25.76 2.53
N ALA A 10 32.48 -25.58 3.37
CA ALA A 10 32.79 -26.52 4.45
C ALA A 10 31.90 -26.39 5.71
N VAL A 11 31.15 -25.31 5.87
CA VAL A 11 30.23 -25.11 7.04
C VAL A 11 28.88 -25.80 6.82
N LEU A 12 28.57 -26.23 5.61
CA LEU A 12 27.27 -26.86 5.28
C LEU A 12 27.29 -28.40 5.35
N THR A 13 28.42 -29.02 5.77
CA THR A 13 28.53 -30.48 5.91
C THR A 13 28.71 -30.95 7.36
N GLY A 14 28.25 -30.18 8.35
CA GLY A 14 28.15 -30.62 9.73
C GLY A 14 27.07 -31.73 9.88
N PRO A 15 27.28 -32.71 10.81
CA PRO A 15 26.45 -33.92 10.86
C PRO A 15 25.02 -33.63 11.25
N ALA A 16 24.10 -34.15 10.42
CA ALA A 16 22.71 -34.47 10.76
C ALA A 16 21.84 -33.33 11.32
N LEU A 17 21.58 -32.33 10.51
CA LEU A 17 20.23 -31.79 10.50
C LEU A 17 19.38 -32.82 9.75
N SER A 18 18.56 -33.57 10.47
CA SER A 18 17.45 -34.36 9.91
C SER A 18 16.79 -33.51 8.84
N PRO A 19 16.42 -34.07 7.67
CA PRO A 19 15.57 -33.41 6.74
C PRO A 19 14.12 -33.43 7.28
N ALA A 20 13.86 -32.74 8.38
CA ALA A 20 12.57 -32.11 8.52
C ALA A 20 12.55 -31.11 7.37
N SER A 21 11.83 -31.43 6.28
CA SER A 21 11.47 -30.41 5.30
C SER A 21 11.04 -29.20 6.09
N PRO A 22 11.72 -28.07 6.03
CA PRO A 22 11.12 -26.86 6.51
C PRO A 22 9.87 -26.73 5.65
N ALA A 23 8.71 -26.91 6.26
CA ALA A 23 7.49 -26.37 5.71
C ALA A 23 7.82 -24.91 5.48
N ALA A 24 7.87 -24.52 4.22
CA ALA A 24 8.49 -23.31 3.79
C ALA A 24 7.82 -22.12 4.45
N ALA A 25 8.61 -21.37 5.16
CA ALA A 25 8.33 -19.98 5.40
C ALA A 25 8.27 -19.28 4.04
N ALA A 26 7.28 -18.45 3.80
CA ALA A 26 7.20 -17.59 2.63
C ALA A 26 8.54 -16.90 2.39
N GLY A 27 8.82 -16.50 1.16
CA GLY A 27 10.11 -15.95 0.79
C GLY A 27 10.53 -14.78 1.67
N ILE A 28 11.39 -15.02 2.64
CA ILE A 28 11.79 -14.06 3.69
C ILE A 28 12.35 -12.76 3.08
N ARG A 29 13.15 -12.87 2.00
CA ARG A 29 13.65 -11.69 1.28
C ARG A 29 12.55 -10.95 0.57
N THR A 30 11.55 -11.67 0.09
CA THR A 30 10.39 -11.10 -0.59
C THR A 30 9.60 -10.22 0.36
N HIS A 31 9.33 -10.68 1.58
CA HIS A 31 8.68 -9.87 2.63
C HIS A 31 9.49 -8.62 2.98
N VAL A 32 10.79 -8.76 3.16
CA VAL A 32 11.67 -7.61 3.42
C VAL A 32 11.63 -6.61 2.26
N GLN A 33 11.65 -7.06 1.00
CA GLN A 33 11.58 -6.16 -0.16
C GLN A 33 10.21 -5.47 -0.26
N MET A 34 9.12 -6.16 0.03
CA MET A 34 7.79 -5.54 0.11
C MET A 34 7.75 -4.43 1.17
N CYS A 35 8.41 -4.64 2.31
CA CYS A 35 8.55 -3.63 3.35
C CYS A 35 9.41 -2.43 2.90
N VAL A 36 10.50 -2.66 2.19
CA VAL A 36 11.32 -1.58 1.58
C VAL A 36 10.48 -0.76 0.60
N GLU A 37 9.78 -1.44 -0.31
CA GLU A 37 8.94 -0.79 -1.30
C GLU A 37 7.81 0.00 -0.65
N ALA A 38 7.18 -0.55 0.41
CA ALA A 38 6.15 0.14 1.17
C ALA A 38 6.67 1.45 1.77
N LEU A 39 7.83 1.44 2.42
CA LEU A 39 8.39 2.64 3.04
C LEU A 39 8.85 3.69 2.03
N THR A 40 9.38 3.27 0.89
CA THR A 40 10.01 4.18 -0.08
C THR A 40 9.03 4.74 -1.11
N GLN A 41 7.98 4.00 -1.46
CA GLN A 41 7.10 4.36 -2.57
C GLN A 41 5.61 4.39 -2.25
N GLN A 42 5.16 3.66 -1.21
CA GLN A 42 3.73 3.47 -0.97
C GLN A 42 3.22 4.20 0.28
N LEU A 43 4.00 4.18 1.35
CA LEU A 43 3.64 4.87 2.57
C LEU A 43 3.68 6.37 2.33
N ALA A 44 2.59 7.06 2.65
CA ALA A 44 2.52 8.50 2.63
C ALA A 44 2.76 9.03 4.06
N PRO A 45 3.99 9.44 4.39
CA PRO A 45 4.36 9.83 5.75
C PRO A 45 3.52 11.00 6.25
N GLU A 46 3.09 11.87 5.36
CA GLU A 46 2.25 13.04 5.65
C GLU A 46 0.85 12.67 6.12
N LYS A 47 0.34 11.47 5.78
CA LYS A 47 -1.01 11.05 6.17
C LYS A 47 -1.16 10.84 7.68
N ILE A 48 -0.10 10.36 8.33
CA ILE A 48 -0.17 10.03 9.75
C ILE A 48 0.96 10.72 10.49
N PRO A 49 0.65 11.72 11.34
CA PRO A 49 1.66 12.46 12.06
C PRO A 49 2.59 11.56 12.87
N GLY A 50 3.89 11.75 12.73
CA GLY A 50 4.93 11.03 13.47
C GLY A 50 5.38 9.69 12.87
N ILE A 51 4.78 9.21 11.78
CA ILE A 51 5.24 7.98 11.13
C ILE A 51 6.59 8.20 10.42
N SER A 52 6.79 9.39 9.86
CA SER A 52 8.08 9.81 9.28
C SER A 52 9.19 9.83 10.33
N ASP A 53 8.89 10.33 11.54
CA ASP A 53 9.87 10.39 12.64
C ASP A 53 10.26 8.99 13.13
N LEU A 54 9.32 8.03 13.08
CA LEU A 54 9.62 6.63 13.39
C LEU A 54 10.62 6.06 12.39
N PHE A 55 10.34 6.21 11.10
CA PHE A 55 11.15 5.61 10.04
C PHE A 55 12.33 6.48 9.56
N ALA A 56 12.51 7.70 10.07
CA ALA A 56 13.76 8.45 9.95
C ALA A 56 14.89 7.79 10.77
N ASP A 57 14.56 7.13 11.87
CA ASP A 57 15.49 6.37 12.69
C ASP A 57 15.93 5.09 11.97
N GLN A 58 17.27 4.91 11.78
CA GLN A 58 17.82 3.77 11.07
C GLN A 58 17.61 2.45 11.82
N GLU A 59 17.73 2.48 13.16
CA GLU A 59 17.52 1.28 13.99
C GLU A 59 16.05 0.87 13.99
N ALA A 60 15.13 1.81 13.99
CA ALA A 60 13.71 1.52 13.84
C ALA A 60 13.40 0.91 12.46
N ARG A 61 13.97 1.46 11.37
CA ARG A 61 13.81 0.84 10.03
C ARG A 61 14.36 -0.59 10.00
N ARG A 62 15.53 -0.82 10.58
CA ARG A 62 16.11 -2.16 10.67
C ARG A 62 15.21 -3.11 11.48
N ALA A 63 14.68 -2.64 12.61
CA ALA A 63 13.72 -3.40 13.41
C ALA A 63 12.43 -3.72 12.64
N PHE A 64 11.93 -2.79 11.83
CA PHE A 64 10.79 -3.02 10.94
C PHE A 64 11.07 -4.18 9.96
N TYR A 65 12.22 -4.20 9.32
CA TYR A 65 12.59 -5.30 8.41
C TYR A 65 12.76 -6.64 9.14
N HIS A 66 13.26 -6.64 10.38
CA HIS A 66 13.27 -7.84 11.22
C HIS A 66 11.86 -8.30 11.60
N GLY A 67 10.96 -7.36 11.87
CA GLY A 67 9.56 -7.66 12.10
C GLY A 67 8.88 -8.32 10.90
N CYS A 68 9.23 -7.88 9.67
CA CYS A 68 8.73 -8.51 8.44
C CYS A 68 9.14 -9.97 8.26
N MET A 69 10.17 -10.44 8.96
CA MET A 69 10.56 -11.85 8.95
C MET A 69 9.91 -12.64 10.08
N PHE A 70 9.52 -11.95 11.15
CA PHE A 70 9.21 -12.57 12.45
C PHE A 70 8.09 -13.61 12.40
N PRO A 71 6.91 -13.41 11.79
CA PRO A 71 5.80 -14.36 11.91
C PRO A 71 6.17 -15.79 11.53
N ASP A 72 7.06 -15.98 10.59
CA ASP A 72 7.50 -17.30 10.10
C ASP A 72 8.42 -18.10 11.05
N TRP A 73 8.83 -17.52 12.18
CA TRP A 73 9.86 -18.10 13.05
C TRP A 73 9.56 -19.54 13.47
N GLY A 74 8.33 -19.83 13.79
CA GLY A 74 7.94 -21.12 14.36
C GLY A 74 7.76 -22.22 13.32
N PHE A 75 7.65 -21.89 12.02
CA PHE A 75 7.67 -22.91 10.96
C PHE A 75 9.05 -23.59 10.86
N ALA A 76 10.12 -22.91 11.31
CA ALA A 76 11.44 -23.46 11.36
C ALA A 76 11.79 -24.15 12.71
N VAL A 77 10.85 -24.16 13.68
CA VAL A 77 11.07 -24.71 15.02
C VAL A 77 10.05 -25.78 15.32
N GLN A 78 10.54 -26.98 15.70
CA GLN A 78 9.64 -28.11 15.96
C GLN A 78 8.59 -27.78 17.02
N GLY A 79 7.32 -28.06 16.71
CA GLY A 79 6.18 -27.86 17.60
C GLY A 79 5.75 -26.40 17.77
N MET A 80 6.23 -25.47 16.93
CA MET A 80 5.90 -24.04 17.03
C MET A 80 5.06 -23.52 15.84
N LYS A 81 4.56 -24.40 14.99
CA LYS A 81 3.79 -24.00 13.80
C LYS A 81 2.57 -23.16 14.15
N ASP A 82 1.80 -23.56 15.18
CA ASP A 82 0.57 -22.86 15.54
C ASP A 82 0.87 -21.46 16.13
N ALA A 83 1.97 -21.33 16.87
CA ALA A 83 2.43 -20.02 17.34
C ALA A 83 2.91 -19.11 16.20
N ALA A 84 3.53 -19.67 15.17
CA ALA A 84 3.88 -18.93 13.96
C ALA A 84 2.62 -18.49 13.22
N GLU A 85 1.69 -19.40 12.98
CA GLU A 85 0.43 -19.09 12.31
C GLU A 85 -0.35 -17.98 13.04
N ASP A 86 -0.46 -18.04 14.39
CA ASP A 86 -1.12 -16.99 15.20
C ASP A 86 -0.50 -15.61 14.98
N ALA A 87 0.83 -15.55 14.79
CA ALA A 87 1.56 -14.28 14.62
C ALA A 87 1.24 -13.55 13.31
N HIS A 88 0.65 -14.20 12.31
CA HIS A 88 0.29 -13.56 11.05
C HIS A 88 -0.97 -12.69 11.15
N TRP A 89 -1.86 -12.92 12.16
CA TRP A 89 -3.24 -12.48 12.10
C TRP A 89 -3.64 -11.47 13.19
N ASP A 90 -4.77 -10.85 12.99
CA ASP A 90 -5.26 -9.71 13.79
C ASP A 90 -5.33 -9.97 15.29
N LYS A 91 -5.70 -11.18 15.70
CA LYS A 91 -5.80 -11.53 17.12
C LYS A 91 -4.47 -11.37 17.87
N PHE A 92 -3.38 -11.86 17.28
CA PHE A 92 -2.03 -11.67 17.82
C PHE A 92 -1.61 -10.20 17.74
N GLN A 93 -1.84 -9.58 16.58
CA GLN A 93 -1.44 -8.20 16.32
C GLN A 93 -2.17 -7.21 17.24
N THR A 94 -3.43 -7.44 17.54
CA THR A 94 -4.20 -6.61 18.50
C THR A 94 -3.67 -6.76 19.92
N ARG A 95 -3.37 -7.98 20.36
CA ARG A 95 -2.76 -8.22 21.68
C ARG A 95 -1.39 -7.54 21.81
N TYR A 96 -0.58 -7.64 20.77
CA TYR A 96 0.72 -6.98 20.73
C TYR A 96 0.58 -5.46 20.80
N LEU A 97 -0.35 -4.89 20.03
CA LEU A 97 -0.68 -3.45 20.07
C LEU A 97 -0.99 -2.97 21.50
N GLU A 98 -1.87 -3.66 22.22
CA GLU A 98 -2.27 -3.23 23.57
C GLU A 98 -1.08 -3.30 24.55
N ILE A 99 -0.25 -4.34 24.49
CA ILE A 99 0.97 -4.43 25.29
C ILE A 99 1.93 -3.26 24.99
N LEU A 100 2.08 -2.88 23.71
CA LEU A 100 2.95 -1.75 23.36
C LEU A 100 2.40 -0.41 23.85
N LYS A 101 1.07 -0.21 23.79
CA LYS A 101 0.44 1.01 24.31
C LYS A 101 0.63 1.17 25.81
N ASP A 102 0.49 0.07 26.55
CA ASP A 102 0.68 0.06 28.00
C ASP A 102 2.15 0.27 28.38
N ARG A 103 3.07 -0.34 27.62
CA ARG A 103 4.50 -0.28 27.91
C ARG A 103 5.16 1.04 27.49
N PHE A 104 4.71 1.62 26.38
CA PHE A 104 5.34 2.76 25.75
C PHE A 104 4.37 3.94 25.55
N PRO A 105 4.10 4.71 26.61
CA PRO A 105 3.32 5.94 26.46
C PRO A 105 4.08 6.96 25.62
N LEU A 106 3.35 7.84 24.95
CA LEU A 106 3.92 8.95 24.19
C LEU A 106 4.55 10.01 25.12
N PRO A 107 5.66 10.66 24.71
CA PRO A 107 6.41 10.49 23.46
C PRO A 107 7.37 9.29 23.51
N TRP A 108 7.57 8.63 22.37
CA TRP A 108 8.41 7.44 22.28
C TRP A 108 9.91 7.74 22.27
N ASN A 109 10.68 7.05 23.10
CA ASN A 109 12.14 7.00 23.09
C ASN A 109 12.67 6.02 22.02
N GLY A 110 13.98 5.87 21.90
CA GLY A 110 14.59 4.99 20.90
C GLY A 110 14.23 3.50 21.07
N GLU A 111 14.08 3.00 22.31
CA GLU A 111 13.64 1.62 22.58
C GLU A 111 12.21 1.42 22.08
N ALA A 112 11.30 2.31 22.46
CA ALA A 112 9.92 2.28 22.00
C ALA A 112 9.80 2.32 20.48
N LYS A 113 10.57 3.21 19.82
CA LYS A 113 10.59 3.29 18.35
C LYS A 113 11.01 1.98 17.70
N ARG A 114 12.03 1.31 18.22
CA ARG A 114 12.48 0.01 17.69
C ARG A 114 11.44 -1.09 17.88
N GLU A 115 10.84 -1.21 19.07
CA GLU A 115 9.82 -2.24 19.31
C GLU A 115 8.53 -1.98 18.50
N ILE A 116 8.11 -0.73 18.39
CA ILE A 116 6.95 -0.33 17.58
C ILE A 116 7.22 -0.62 16.10
N ALA A 117 8.41 -0.29 15.61
CA ALA A 117 8.77 -0.58 14.22
C ALA A 117 8.81 -2.09 13.94
N PHE A 118 9.37 -2.89 14.85
CA PHE A 118 9.36 -4.35 14.77
C PHE A 118 7.92 -4.89 14.70
N TYR A 119 7.04 -4.41 15.58
CA TYR A 119 5.62 -4.75 15.57
C TYR A 119 4.94 -4.42 14.23
N LEU A 120 5.17 -3.23 13.69
CA LEU A 120 4.60 -2.84 12.38
C LEU A 120 5.13 -3.72 11.25
N GLY A 121 6.36 -4.22 11.36
CA GLY A 121 6.91 -5.23 10.45
C GLY A 121 6.15 -6.56 10.56
N ALA A 122 5.85 -7.02 11.76
CA ALA A 122 5.05 -8.24 11.96
C ALA A 122 3.63 -8.12 11.38
N VAL A 123 2.99 -6.96 11.56
CA VAL A 123 1.71 -6.64 10.89
C VAL A 123 1.85 -6.68 9.37
N ALA A 124 2.95 -6.12 8.84
CA ALA A 124 3.21 -6.07 7.40
C ALA A 124 3.31 -7.47 6.78
N HIS A 125 3.95 -8.41 7.47
CA HIS A 125 4.14 -9.77 6.97
C HIS A 125 2.82 -10.46 6.66
N GLY A 126 1.90 -10.57 7.63
CA GLY A 126 0.59 -11.18 7.39
C GLY A 126 -0.22 -10.48 6.30
N ALA A 127 -0.06 -9.14 6.16
CA ALA A 127 -0.66 -8.39 5.07
C ALA A 127 -0.11 -8.79 3.70
N GLN A 128 1.18 -9.07 3.62
CA GLN A 128 1.87 -9.47 2.39
C GLN A 128 1.49 -10.88 1.96
N ASP A 129 1.21 -11.75 2.92
CA ASP A 129 0.75 -13.12 2.66
C ASP A 129 -0.60 -13.17 1.95
N ILE A 130 -1.44 -12.16 2.13
CA ILE A 130 -2.77 -12.15 1.53
C ILE A 130 -2.70 -12.30 0.00
N PRO A 131 -2.09 -11.38 -0.78
CA PRO A 131 -2.00 -11.54 -2.23
C PRO A 131 -1.09 -12.69 -2.67
N TRP A 132 -0.22 -13.14 -1.77
CA TRP A 132 0.74 -14.19 -2.06
C TRP A 132 0.15 -15.58 -1.98
N HIS A 133 -0.61 -15.89 -0.92
CA HIS A 133 -1.12 -17.20 -0.60
C HIS A 133 -2.60 -17.42 -0.91
N PHE A 134 -3.41 -16.37 -0.91
CA PHE A 134 -4.86 -16.49 -1.00
C PHE A 134 -5.40 -15.98 -2.33
N ASP A 135 -6.28 -16.77 -2.94
CA ASP A 135 -6.98 -16.34 -4.15
C ASP A 135 -7.95 -15.20 -3.80
N GLY A 136 -7.91 -14.12 -4.57
CA GLY A 136 -8.91 -13.07 -4.51
C GLY A 136 -10.17 -13.42 -5.31
N PRO A 137 -11.23 -12.61 -5.20
CA PRO A 137 -12.50 -12.85 -5.92
C PRO A 137 -12.33 -12.93 -7.44
N SER A 138 -11.34 -12.22 -7.97
CA SER A 138 -11.08 -12.11 -9.42
C SER A 138 -9.68 -12.55 -9.82
N HIS A 139 -8.82 -12.90 -8.85
CA HIS A 139 -7.41 -13.17 -9.10
C HIS A 139 -6.94 -14.40 -8.33
N PRO A 140 -6.24 -15.33 -9.00
CA PRO A 140 -5.48 -16.35 -8.28
C PRO A 140 -4.31 -15.69 -7.54
N SER A 141 -3.87 -16.32 -6.45
CA SER A 141 -2.69 -15.91 -5.68
C SER A 141 -1.41 -15.99 -6.53
N TYR A 142 -0.38 -15.25 -6.11
CA TYR A 142 0.92 -15.28 -6.78
C TYR A 142 1.49 -16.70 -6.86
N LEU A 143 1.42 -17.46 -5.78
CA LEU A 143 1.89 -18.85 -5.74
C LEU A 143 1.16 -19.74 -6.74
N ARG A 144 -0.17 -19.61 -6.84
CA ARG A 144 -0.95 -20.38 -7.81
C ARG A 144 -0.59 -20.06 -9.25
N LEU A 145 -0.29 -18.80 -9.54
CA LEU A 145 0.18 -18.39 -10.87
C LEU A 145 1.59 -18.92 -11.15
N SER A 146 2.48 -18.89 -10.17
CA SER A 146 3.82 -19.47 -10.27
C SER A 146 3.76 -20.99 -10.52
N GLU A 147 2.90 -21.71 -9.81
CA GLU A 147 2.67 -23.13 -10.06
C GLU A 147 2.16 -23.39 -11.48
N LYS A 148 1.23 -22.58 -11.94
CA LYS A 148 0.67 -22.70 -13.30
C LYS A 148 1.70 -22.49 -14.39
N TYR A 149 2.51 -21.44 -14.30
CA TYR A 149 3.37 -20.98 -15.38
C TYR A 149 4.81 -21.50 -15.29
N ASP A 150 5.43 -21.49 -14.12
CA ASP A 150 6.82 -21.95 -13.92
C ASP A 150 6.90 -23.38 -13.35
N LYS A 151 5.75 -24.02 -13.08
CA LYS A 151 5.66 -25.41 -12.59
C LYS A 151 6.36 -25.64 -11.23
N LEU A 152 6.40 -24.62 -10.41
CA LEU A 152 6.97 -24.67 -9.07
C LEU A 152 5.89 -24.99 -8.03
N ASN A 153 6.19 -25.91 -7.10
CA ASN A 153 5.36 -26.06 -5.91
C ASN A 153 5.57 -24.89 -4.94
N HIS A 154 4.75 -24.80 -3.89
CA HIS A 154 4.77 -23.73 -2.90
C HIS A 154 6.19 -23.42 -2.37
N GLY A 155 6.83 -24.37 -1.70
CA GLY A 155 8.14 -24.13 -1.09
C GLY A 155 9.29 -23.87 -2.07
N GLU A 156 9.20 -24.40 -3.30
CA GLU A 156 10.18 -24.07 -4.35
C GLU A 156 9.95 -22.68 -4.90
N THR A 157 8.69 -22.25 -5.04
CA THR A 157 8.36 -20.89 -5.47
C THR A 157 9.00 -19.88 -4.54
N GLU A 158 8.79 -20.00 -3.25
CA GLU A 158 9.32 -19.07 -2.24
C GLU A 158 10.85 -18.95 -2.29
N LYS A 159 11.55 -20.09 -2.30
CA LYS A 159 13.00 -20.11 -2.40
C LYS A 159 13.53 -19.48 -3.69
N ARG A 160 12.88 -19.78 -4.85
CA ARG A 160 13.30 -19.26 -6.14
C ARG A 160 13.01 -17.79 -6.28
N VAL A 161 11.86 -17.35 -5.79
CA VAL A 161 11.49 -15.93 -5.79
C VAL A 161 12.39 -15.12 -4.88
N ASP A 162 12.71 -15.59 -3.67
CA ASP A 162 13.70 -14.94 -2.80
C ASP A 162 15.06 -14.76 -3.48
N ALA A 163 15.50 -15.79 -4.20
CA ALA A 163 16.75 -15.70 -4.96
C ALA A 163 16.64 -14.70 -6.14
N LEU A 164 15.46 -14.59 -6.79
CA LEU A 164 15.20 -13.57 -7.80
C LEU A 164 15.15 -12.16 -7.19
N VAL A 165 14.57 -12.00 -5.98
CA VAL A 165 14.60 -10.74 -5.24
C VAL A 165 16.03 -10.31 -4.96
N TYR A 166 16.89 -11.23 -4.49
CA TYR A 166 18.30 -10.94 -4.29
C TYR A 166 18.95 -10.45 -5.59
N ILE A 167 18.79 -11.18 -6.70
CA ILE A 167 19.36 -10.82 -8.00
C ILE A 167 18.92 -9.44 -8.46
N ARG A 168 17.66 -9.09 -8.25
CA ARG A 168 17.06 -7.86 -8.78
C ARG A 168 17.28 -6.64 -7.91
N TYR A 169 17.26 -6.80 -6.58
CA TYR A 169 17.18 -5.68 -5.65
C TYR A 169 18.32 -5.62 -4.62
N HIS A 170 18.88 -6.76 -4.20
CA HIS A 170 19.79 -6.82 -3.04
C HIS A 170 21.23 -7.16 -3.40
N ARG A 171 21.55 -7.27 -4.66
CA ARG A 171 22.87 -7.73 -5.13
C ARG A 171 23.93 -6.64 -5.07
N GLU A 172 23.56 -5.41 -5.35
CA GLU A 172 24.51 -4.31 -5.37
C GLU A 172 24.99 -3.95 -3.96
N PRO A 173 26.24 -3.55 -3.77
CA PRO A 173 26.73 -3.17 -2.45
C PRO A 173 25.88 -2.09 -1.79
N GLY A 174 25.40 -2.36 -0.57
CA GLY A 174 24.54 -1.46 0.20
C GLY A 174 23.05 -1.47 -0.17
N SER A 175 22.64 -2.27 -1.16
CA SER A 175 21.22 -2.39 -1.53
C SER A 175 20.45 -3.39 -0.66
N ASP A 176 21.14 -4.31 0.02
CA ASP A 176 20.50 -5.27 0.93
C ASP A 176 20.13 -4.58 2.25
N PRO A 177 18.82 -4.45 2.57
CA PRO A 177 18.36 -3.66 3.72
C PRO A 177 18.75 -4.25 5.07
N LEU A 178 18.96 -5.55 5.15
CA LEU A 178 19.40 -6.23 6.37
C LEU A 178 20.88 -6.62 6.34
N GLY A 179 21.45 -6.83 5.14
CA GLY A 179 22.80 -7.33 4.97
C GLY A 179 22.97 -8.68 5.69
N LYS A 180 23.53 -8.65 6.90
CA LYS A 180 23.58 -9.80 7.80
C LYS A 180 22.51 -9.62 8.88
N PRO A 181 21.39 -10.37 8.82
CA PRO A 181 20.38 -10.31 9.87
C PRO A 181 20.97 -10.71 11.22
N ASP A 182 20.64 -9.96 12.25
CA ASP A 182 20.90 -10.30 13.65
C ASP A 182 19.58 -10.69 14.33
N CYS A 183 19.64 -11.21 15.56
CA CYS A 183 18.46 -11.59 16.31
C CYS A 183 18.13 -10.57 17.41
N ALA A 184 18.16 -9.29 17.07
CA ALA A 184 17.78 -8.19 17.97
C ALA A 184 16.25 -8.04 18.09
N TRP A 185 15.56 -9.14 18.42
CA TRP A 185 14.11 -9.15 18.59
C TRP A 185 13.69 -8.73 20.01
N PRO A 186 12.49 -8.16 20.20
CA PRO A 186 11.97 -7.78 21.51
C PRO A 186 11.43 -9.01 22.27
N PHE A 187 12.31 -9.97 22.62
CA PHE A 187 11.93 -11.26 23.20
C PHE A 187 11.04 -11.13 24.44
N GLY A 188 11.29 -10.14 25.31
CA GLY A 188 10.47 -9.94 26.50
C GLY A 188 9.02 -9.61 26.18
N THR A 189 8.81 -8.72 25.22
CA THR A 189 7.47 -8.35 24.75
C THR A 189 6.80 -9.48 23.99
N LEU A 190 7.55 -10.19 23.12
CA LEU A 190 7.03 -11.35 22.40
C LEU A 190 6.54 -12.46 23.33
N LEU A 191 7.29 -12.75 24.38
CA LEU A 191 6.87 -13.73 25.40
C LEU A 191 5.58 -13.29 26.12
N ALA A 192 5.43 -11.99 26.41
CA ALA A 192 4.19 -11.47 26.99
C ALA A 192 3.00 -11.58 26.04
N VAL A 193 3.23 -11.39 24.72
CA VAL A 193 2.18 -11.55 23.69
C VAL A 193 1.76 -13.00 23.54
N TYR A 194 2.70 -13.94 23.51
CA TYR A 194 2.42 -15.37 23.35
C TYR A 194 1.85 -16.03 24.60
N GLY A 195 2.32 -15.62 25.79
CA GLY A 195 2.04 -16.30 27.04
C GLY A 195 0.61 -16.77 27.28
N PRO A 196 -0.42 -15.96 26.97
CA PRO A 196 -1.82 -16.37 27.16
C PRO A 196 -2.31 -17.51 26.24
N SER A 197 -1.76 -17.64 25.02
CA SER A 197 -2.22 -18.60 24.02
C SER A 197 -1.20 -19.72 23.73
N HIS A 198 0.08 -19.43 23.92
CA HIS A 198 1.20 -20.30 23.56
C HIS A 198 2.26 -20.32 24.69
N PRO A 199 1.91 -20.87 25.88
CA PRO A 199 2.84 -20.92 27.02
C PRO A 199 4.10 -21.75 26.76
N GLU A 200 4.08 -22.59 25.74
CA GLU A 200 5.23 -23.39 25.29
C GLU A 200 6.27 -22.57 24.51
N VAL A 201 5.97 -21.33 24.11
CA VAL A 201 6.93 -20.43 23.47
C VAL A 201 7.93 -19.94 24.51
N THR A 202 9.21 -20.21 24.29
CA THR A 202 10.31 -19.75 25.14
C THR A 202 11.26 -18.83 24.39
N LYS A 203 12.11 -18.13 25.12
CA LYS A 203 13.14 -17.26 24.52
C LYS A 203 14.08 -18.05 23.60
N GLU A 204 14.47 -19.24 24.03
CA GLU A 204 15.37 -20.13 23.29
C GLU A 204 14.74 -20.55 21.95
N LYS A 205 13.46 -20.91 21.95
CA LYS A 205 12.71 -21.24 20.74
C LYS A 205 12.59 -20.04 19.78
N LEU A 206 12.29 -18.85 20.31
CA LEU A 206 12.29 -17.63 19.51
C LEU A 206 13.68 -17.32 18.93
N GLN A 207 14.73 -17.51 19.70
CA GLN A 207 16.12 -17.36 19.23
C GLN A 207 16.46 -18.38 18.14
N GLN A 208 16.07 -19.65 18.32
CA GLN A 208 16.25 -20.70 17.31
C GLN A 208 15.53 -20.33 16.01
N GLY A 209 14.28 -19.87 16.08
CA GLY A 209 13.51 -19.41 14.92
C GLY A 209 14.18 -18.24 14.22
N CYS A 210 14.60 -17.23 14.96
CA CYS A 210 15.33 -16.10 14.40
C CYS A 210 16.61 -16.52 13.66
N GLN A 211 17.42 -17.41 14.27
CA GLN A 211 18.64 -17.91 13.64
C GLN A 211 18.35 -18.69 12.36
N ALA A 212 17.26 -19.48 12.34
CA ALA A 212 16.83 -20.21 11.16
C ALA A 212 16.39 -19.26 10.03
N LEU A 213 15.61 -18.22 10.35
CA LEU A 213 15.21 -17.22 9.36
C LEU A 213 16.41 -16.43 8.83
N ALA A 214 17.34 -16.04 9.69
CA ALA A 214 18.58 -15.37 9.28
C ALA A 214 19.43 -16.26 8.34
N ALA A 215 19.53 -17.55 8.64
CA ALA A 215 20.23 -18.52 7.78
C ALA A 215 19.51 -18.69 6.42
N GLY A 216 18.17 -18.75 6.42
CA GLY A 216 17.35 -18.80 5.21
C GLY A 216 17.57 -17.55 4.33
N TYR A 217 17.52 -16.37 4.93
CA TYR A 217 17.78 -15.10 4.27
C TYR A 217 19.16 -15.06 3.57
N LEU A 218 20.21 -15.49 4.26
CA LEU A 218 21.56 -15.55 3.70
C LEU A 218 21.66 -16.65 2.63
N GLY A 219 21.03 -17.81 2.86
CA GLY A 219 21.02 -18.94 1.94
C GLY A 219 20.39 -18.62 0.59
N THR A 220 19.24 -17.93 0.59
CA THR A 220 18.58 -17.50 -0.67
C THR A 220 19.40 -16.46 -1.42
N GLY A 221 20.13 -15.59 -0.71
CA GLY A 221 21.10 -14.68 -1.35
C GLY A 221 22.26 -15.42 -2.01
N ALA A 222 22.84 -16.41 -1.33
CA ALA A 222 23.90 -17.25 -1.91
C ALA A 222 23.39 -18.06 -3.12
N LEU A 223 22.16 -18.59 -3.06
CA LEU A 223 21.50 -19.26 -4.18
C LEU A 223 21.33 -18.30 -5.38
N GLY A 224 20.88 -17.08 -5.11
CA GLY A 224 20.72 -16.04 -6.15
C GLY A 224 22.04 -15.71 -6.84
N GLU A 225 23.13 -15.51 -6.08
CA GLU A 225 24.44 -15.21 -6.67
C GLU A 225 24.97 -16.39 -7.48
N LEU A 226 24.84 -17.61 -6.97
CA LEU A 226 25.31 -18.82 -7.66
C LEU A 226 24.60 -19.05 -9.00
N HIS A 227 23.28 -18.81 -9.03
CA HIS A 227 22.44 -19.11 -10.19
C HIS A 227 21.93 -17.86 -10.93
N ARG A 228 22.58 -16.71 -10.76
CA ARG A 228 22.09 -15.40 -11.24
C ARG A 228 21.74 -15.34 -12.73
N LYS A 229 22.45 -16.09 -13.57
CA LYS A 229 22.21 -16.11 -15.03
C LYS A 229 21.16 -17.14 -15.43
N GLU A 230 21.02 -18.20 -14.66
CA GLU A 230 20.19 -19.35 -15.02
C GLU A 230 18.78 -19.24 -14.41
N LEU A 231 18.67 -18.71 -13.20
CA LEU A 231 17.41 -18.67 -12.46
C LEU A 231 16.31 -17.89 -13.21
N PRO A 232 16.58 -16.67 -13.76
CA PRO A 232 15.57 -15.94 -14.53
C PRO A 232 15.14 -16.65 -15.82
N LYS A 233 16.02 -17.45 -16.41
CA LYS A 233 15.72 -18.22 -17.62
C LYS A 233 14.88 -19.48 -17.30
N LYS A 234 15.14 -20.10 -16.15
CA LYS A 234 14.40 -21.30 -15.70
C LYS A 234 13.01 -20.96 -15.19
N HIS A 235 12.84 -19.76 -14.61
CA HIS A 235 11.59 -19.28 -14.06
C HIS A 235 11.21 -17.93 -14.69
N PRO A 236 10.90 -17.92 -16.00
CA PRO A 236 10.70 -16.70 -16.75
C PRO A 236 9.46 -15.94 -16.32
N TRP A 237 8.40 -16.63 -15.89
CA TRP A 237 7.18 -15.98 -15.41
C TRP A 237 7.46 -15.23 -14.10
N ASN A 238 8.05 -15.89 -13.10
CA ASN A 238 8.43 -15.24 -11.84
C ASN A 238 9.39 -14.07 -12.07
N ALA A 239 10.40 -14.24 -12.95
CA ALA A 239 11.35 -13.17 -13.25
C ALA A 239 10.69 -11.94 -13.88
N ALA A 240 9.67 -12.14 -14.72
CA ALA A 240 8.92 -11.07 -15.38
C ALA A 240 7.93 -10.39 -14.42
N HIS A 241 7.23 -11.15 -13.60
CA HIS A 241 6.08 -10.68 -12.82
C HIS A 241 6.34 -10.47 -11.32
N LEU A 242 7.59 -10.66 -10.86
CA LEU A 242 7.99 -10.49 -9.47
C LEU A 242 7.58 -9.14 -8.87
N ALA A 243 7.67 -8.07 -9.63
CA ALA A 243 7.33 -6.73 -9.16
C ALA A 243 5.85 -6.38 -9.34
N ASP A 244 5.13 -7.11 -10.19
CA ASP A 244 3.85 -6.68 -10.70
C ASP A 244 2.77 -6.66 -9.61
N TYR A 245 2.10 -5.54 -9.52
CA TYR A 245 0.94 -5.39 -8.64
C TYR A 245 -0.19 -6.38 -8.98
N TYR A 246 -0.54 -6.46 -10.26
CA TYR A 246 -1.70 -7.23 -10.75
C TYR A 246 -1.66 -8.72 -10.39
N TYR A 247 -0.45 -9.30 -10.40
CA TYR A 247 -0.28 -10.72 -10.09
C TYR A 247 0.04 -11.01 -8.62
N GLY A 248 -0.13 -10.04 -7.74
CA GLY A 248 0.15 -10.22 -6.32
C GLY A 248 1.64 -10.14 -5.97
N GLY A 249 2.49 -9.61 -6.86
CA GLY A 249 3.93 -9.47 -6.64
C GLY A 249 4.29 -8.41 -5.58
N ILE A 250 5.54 -7.97 -5.58
CA ILE A 250 6.11 -7.07 -4.56
C ILE A 250 5.29 -5.79 -4.40
N GLU A 251 4.81 -5.18 -5.50
CA GLU A 251 4.03 -3.94 -5.41
C GLU A 251 2.67 -4.15 -4.72
N ALA A 252 2.04 -5.31 -4.88
CA ALA A 252 0.79 -5.64 -4.20
C ALA A 252 1.00 -5.80 -2.69
N GLY A 253 1.99 -6.60 -2.30
CA GLY A 253 2.37 -6.78 -0.90
C GLY A 253 2.78 -5.47 -0.23
N ALA A 254 3.52 -4.61 -0.94
CA ALA A 254 3.91 -3.29 -0.44
C ALA A 254 2.69 -2.36 -0.23
N SER A 255 1.69 -2.44 -1.11
CA SER A 255 0.47 -1.66 -0.95
C SER A 255 -0.35 -2.10 0.26
N MET A 256 -0.47 -3.41 0.47
CA MET A 256 -1.11 -3.98 1.67
C MET A 256 -0.35 -3.57 2.93
N THR A 257 0.98 -3.68 2.91
CA THR A 257 1.86 -3.22 3.99
C THR A 257 1.58 -1.76 4.35
N SER A 258 1.61 -0.87 3.36
CA SER A 258 1.38 0.56 3.56
C SER A 258 0.02 0.85 4.22
N MET A 259 -1.02 0.15 3.80
CA MET A 259 -2.37 0.28 4.35
C MET A 259 -2.44 -0.18 5.82
N LEU A 260 -1.97 -1.40 6.13
CA LEU A 260 -2.06 -1.93 7.49
C LEU A 260 -1.08 -1.26 8.45
N VAL A 261 0.14 -0.94 8.03
CA VAL A 261 1.08 -0.14 8.82
C VAL A 261 0.45 1.21 9.20
N SER A 262 -0.19 1.89 8.24
CA SER A 262 -0.90 3.14 8.51
C SER A 262 -2.01 2.96 9.55
N ARG A 263 -2.82 1.91 9.41
CA ARG A 263 -3.94 1.60 10.32
C ARG A 263 -3.46 1.32 11.74
N TYR A 264 -2.50 0.43 11.90
CA TYR A 264 -2.01 0.04 13.22
C TYR A 264 -1.18 1.13 13.88
N PHE A 265 -0.43 1.91 13.10
CA PHE A 265 0.26 3.08 13.64
C PHE A 265 -0.70 4.17 14.14
N ALA A 266 -1.79 4.43 13.40
CA ALA A 266 -2.84 5.34 13.88
C ALA A 266 -3.46 4.84 15.20
N ARG A 267 -3.75 3.53 15.31
CA ARG A 267 -4.27 2.90 16.55
C ARG A 267 -3.30 3.02 17.73
N LEU A 268 -1.99 2.83 17.50
CA LEU A 268 -0.95 3.05 18.53
C LEU A 268 -0.98 4.48 19.09
N ARG A 269 -1.37 5.44 18.27
CA ARG A 269 -1.49 6.85 18.65
C ARG A 269 -2.88 7.25 19.12
N GLY A 270 -3.77 6.29 19.33
CA GLY A 270 -5.14 6.52 19.75
C GLY A 270 -6.06 7.07 18.66
N GLY A 271 -5.62 7.04 17.40
CA GLY A 271 -6.38 7.43 16.23
C GLY A 271 -6.92 6.26 15.43
N VAL A 272 -7.49 6.56 14.27
CA VAL A 272 -7.95 5.58 13.29
C VAL A 272 -7.54 6.00 11.88
N HIS A 273 -7.30 5.00 11.04
CA HIS A 273 -7.08 5.14 9.61
C HIS A 273 -8.10 4.25 8.89
N LEU A 274 -9.04 4.87 8.22
CA LEU A 274 -10.11 4.20 7.50
C LEU A 274 -9.79 4.22 6.01
N GLN A 275 -9.73 3.04 5.41
CA GLN A 275 -9.49 2.84 3.99
C GLN A 275 -10.10 1.50 3.60
N ARG A 276 -10.77 1.42 2.45
CA ARG A 276 -11.37 0.17 1.99
C ARG A 276 -10.31 -0.91 1.85
N ASP A 277 -10.60 -2.08 2.42
CA ASP A 277 -9.76 -3.26 2.31
C ASP A 277 -10.01 -4.03 1.01
N ILE A 278 -9.16 -5.02 0.77
CA ILE A 278 -9.36 -5.98 -0.29
C ILE A 278 -10.13 -7.17 0.28
N ALA A 279 -11.14 -7.65 -0.46
CA ALA A 279 -11.74 -8.93 -0.20
C ALA A 279 -10.84 -10.04 -0.80
N TYR A 280 -9.99 -10.65 0.01
CA TYR A 280 -9.30 -11.90 -0.29
C TYR A 280 -10.00 -13.07 0.39
N GLN A 281 -9.61 -14.30 0.05
CA GLN A 281 -10.30 -15.53 0.45
C GLN A 281 -10.34 -15.76 1.98
N LYS A 282 -9.49 -15.13 2.77
CA LYS A 282 -9.57 -15.10 4.24
C LYS A 282 -10.04 -13.72 4.75
N PRO A 283 -11.26 -13.25 4.41
CA PRO A 283 -11.81 -12.03 5.00
C PRO A 283 -11.97 -12.25 6.51
N GLY A 284 -11.65 -11.24 7.29
CA GLY A 284 -11.83 -11.26 8.75
C GLY A 284 -10.62 -11.70 9.57
N GLU A 285 -9.52 -12.14 8.96
CA GLU A 285 -8.26 -12.43 9.68
C GLU A 285 -7.53 -11.14 10.10
N PHE A 286 -7.75 -10.04 9.36
CA PHE A 286 -7.51 -8.67 9.82
C PHE A 286 -8.84 -7.96 10.00
N ILE A 287 -8.88 -6.90 10.82
CA ILE A 287 -10.08 -6.09 10.99
C ILE A 287 -10.43 -5.44 9.64
N PRO A 288 -11.46 -5.92 8.93
CA PRO A 288 -11.80 -5.39 7.62
C PRO A 288 -12.42 -4.00 7.75
N PHE A 289 -12.26 -3.17 6.72
CA PHE A 289 -12.98 -1.94 6.58
C PHE A 289 -13.43 -1.75 5.14
N GLU A 290 -14.69 -2.04 4.88
CA GLU A 290 -15.33 -1.89 3.56
C GLU A 290 -16.25 -0.66 3.49
N GLY A 291 -16.41 0.05 4.59
CA GLY A 291 -17.34 1.16 4.76
C GLY A 291 -16.94 2.45 4.05
N VAL A 292 -16.46 2.36 2.81
CA VAL A 292 -16.20 3.51 1.93
C VAL A 292 -17.10 3.41 0.72
N ALA A 293 -17.85 4.46 0.47
CA ALA A 293 -18.61 4.64 -0.76
C ALA A 293 -18.16 5.93 -1.44
N ASP A 294 -17.93 5.89 -2.75
CA ASP A 294 -17.62 7.07 -3.53
C ASP A 294 -18.21 7.02 -4.94
N ALA A 295 -18.45 8.17 -5.49
CA ALA A 295 -18.88 8.35 -6.88
C ALA A 295 -18.51 9.77 -7.31
N HIS A 296 -18.40 9.99 -8.61
CA HIS A 296 -18.49 11.34 -9.12
C HIS A 296 -19.79 11.50 -9.93
N VAL A 297 -20.32 12.71 -9.96
CA VAL A 297 -21.49 13.05 -10.74
C VAL A 297 -21.07 14.03 -11.84
N TYR A 298 -21.70 13.92 -13.00
CA TYR A 298 -21.32 14.67 -14.18
C TYR A 298 -22.51 15.42 -14.79
N ALA A 299 -22.39 16.75 -14.89
CA ALA A 299 -23.48 17.61 -15.34
C ALA A 299 -23.96 17.30 -16.78
N ALA A 300 -23.04 17.00 -17.72
CA ALA A 300 -23.44 16.64 -19.08
C ALA A 300 -24.15 15.29 -19.18
N GLN A 301 -24.15 14.50 -18.13
CA GLN A 301 -24.76 13.18 -18.04
C GLN A 301 -25.56 13.06 -16.74
N GLU A 302 -26.55 13.94 -16.60
CA GLU A 302 -27.30 14.19 -15.38
C GLU A 302 -27.89 12.96 -14.68
N THR A 303 -28.14 11.88 -15.43
CA THR A 303 -28.77 10.64 -14.91
C THR A 303 -27.79 9.50 -14.71
N TYR A 304 -26.49 9.71 -14.98
CA TYR A 304 -25.50 8.65 -14.90
C TYR A 304 -24.95 8.51 -13.49
N ASN A 305 -24.75 7.26 -13.09
CA ASN A 305 -24.08 6.86 -11.87
C ASN A 305 -22.68 6.31 -12.18
N THR A 306 -21.70 6.59 -11.32
CA THR A 306 -20.31 6.20 -11.50
C THR A 306 -19.74 5.46 -10.27
N GLY A 307 -20.60 4.81 -9.50
CA GLY A 307 -20.18 4.17 -8.23
C GLY A 307 -19.18 3.02 -8.37
N LEU A 308 -19.04 2.42 -9.57
CA LEU A 308 -18.03 1.39 -9.82
C LEU A 308 -16.83 1.89 -10.64
N GLU A 309 -16.75 3.20 -10.90
CA GLU A 309 -15.61 3.75 -11.61
C GLU A 309 -14.32 3.65 -10.79
N PRO A 310 -13.22 3.22 -11.42
CA PRO A 310 -11.92 3.15 -10.73
C PRO A 310 -11.28 4.52 -10.49
N LEU A 311 -11.74 5.53 -11.20
CA LEU A 311 -11.29 6.90 -11.10
C LEU A 311 -12.42 7.82 -10.69
N PHE A 312 -12.09 8.71 -9.80
CA PHE A 312 -12.94 9.76 -9.27
C PHE A 312 -12.54 11.08 -9.93
N GLU A 313 -13.45 11.69 -10.69
CA GLU A 313 -13.13 12.83 -11.54
C GLU A 313 -13.67 14.15 -10.99
N LEU A 314 -12.85 15.20 -11.00
CA LEU A 314 -13.21 16.53 -10.57
C LEU A 314 -12.85 17.58 -11.63
N THR A 315 -13.81 18.43 -11.98
CA THR A 315 -13.62 19.63 -12.81
C THR A 315 -14.78 20.60 -12.64
N GLY A 316 -14.50 21.89 -12.86
CA GLY A 316 -15.49 22.96 -12.90
C GLY A 316 -15.52 23.68 -14.25
N ASP A 317 -15.11 23.03 -15.34
CA ASP A 317 -14.78 23.64 -16.65
C ASP A 317 -15.93 24.34 -17.40
N GLY A 318 -17.01 24.68 -16.72
CA GLY A 318 -18.11 25.49 -17.25
C GLY A 318 -19.47 24.79 -17.21
N PRO A 319 -20.54 25.50 -17.50
CA PRO A 319 -21.89 24.95 -17.41
C PRO A 319 -22.04 23.70 -18.28
N GLY A 320 -22.40 22.59 -17.66
CA GLY A 320 -22.58 21.29 -18.30
C GLY A 320 -21.38 20.37 -18.31
N ASP A 321 -20.19 20.81 -17.88
CA ASP A 321 -18.99 19.96 -17.82
C ASP A 321 -18.51 19.71 -16.38
N GLU A 322 -19.25 20.23 -15.40
CA GLU A 322 -18.92 20.09 -13.99
C GLU A 322 -18.96 18.63 -13.55
N ARG A 323 -17.94 18.24 -12.80
CA ARG A 323 -17.85 16.93 -12.13
C ARG A 323 -17.55 17.14 -10.67
N TYR A 324 -18.44 16.66 -9.85
CA TYR A 324 -18.34 16.73 -8.40
C TYR A 324 -18.14 15.33 -7.87
N GLY A 325 -17.30 15.23 -6.83
CA GLY A 325 -17.07 13.98 -6.16
C GLY A 325 -17.84 13.89 -4.85
N VAL A 326 -18.43 12.75 -4.56
CA VAL A 326 -19.05 12.45 -3.27
C VAL A 326 -18.35 11.25 -2.66
N ILE A 327 -18.03 11.35 -1.38
CA ILE A 327 -17.38 10.27 -0.66
C ILE A 327 -17.90 10.17 0.77
N ARG A 328 -18.14 8.95 1.23
CA ARG A 328 -18.58 8.65 2.58
C ARG A 328 -17.77 7.52 3.18
N PHE A 329 -17.37 7.69 4.43
CA PHE A 329 -16.79 6.66 5.27
C PHE A 329 -17.82 6.23 6.31
N ASP A 330 -17.94 4.92 6.57
CA ASP A 330 -18.68 4.42 7.70
C ASP A 330 -17.90 4.73 8.98
N LEU A 331 -18.38 5.70 9.73
CA LEU A 331 -17.78 6.14 10.99
C LEU A 331 -18.33 5.38 12.20
N SER A 332 -19.21 4.41 12.02
CA SER A 332 -19.76 3.58 13.11
C SER A 332 -18.67 2.78 13.85
N ALA A 333 -17.55 2.50 13.17
CA ALA A 333 -16.37 1.87 13.77
C ALA A 333 -15.58 2.81 14.70
N LEU A 334 -15.87 4.13 14.70
CA LEU A 334 -15.28 5.05 15.65
C LEU A 334 -15.93 4.85 17.02
N PRO A 335 -15.14 4.77 18.12
CA PRO A 335 -15.73 4.82 19.45
C PRO A 335 -16.60 6.07 19.59
N ALA A 336 -17.84 5.91 20.04
CA ALA A 336 -18.85 6.98 20.16
C ALA A 336 -18.40 8.22 20.99
N ARG A 337 -17.24 8.17 21.61
CA ARG A 337 -16.66 9.23 22.42
C ARG A 337 -15.21 9.55 22.09
N ILE A 338 -14.71 9.13 20.90
CA ILE A 338 -13.36 9.50 20.52
C ILE A 338 -13.27 11.03 20.36
N PRO A 339 -12.41 11.70 21.13
CA PRO A 339 -12.22 13.13 20.92
C PRO A 339 -11.50 13.33 19.59
N VAL A 340 -12.12 14.04 18.66
CA VAL A 340 -11.53 14.34 17.36
C VAL A 340 -10.68 15.60 17.46
N GLY A 341 -9.36 15.44 17.45
CA GLY A 341 -8.40 16.54 17.32
C GLY A 341 -8.28 17.03 15.89
N SER A 342 -8.10 16.09 14.96
CA SER A 342 -8.07 16.34 13.51
C SER A 342 -8.65 15.18 12.73
N ALA A 343 -9.24 15.49 11.56
CA ALA A 343 -9.68 14.51 10.58
C ALA A 343 -9.30 14.98 9.18
N ARG A 344 -8.58 14.17 8.42
CA ARG A 344 -8.15 14.51 7.07
C ARG A 344 -8.59 13.45 6.07
N LEU A 345 -9.26 13.92 5.01
CA LEU A 345 -9.53 13.12 3.82
C LEU A 345 -8.29 13.14 2.92
N TRP A 346 -7.88 11.98 2.44
CA TRP A 346 -6.75 11.80 1.55
C TRP A 346 -7.20 11.12 0.26
N LEU A 347 -6.89 11.76 -0.89
CA LEU A 347 -7.08 11.19 -2.21
C LEU A 347 -5.76 11.18 -2.98
N TYR A 348 -5.55 10.15 -3.79
CA TYR A 348 -4.35 10.01 -4.61
C TYR A 348 -4.61 10.53 -6.03
N LEU A 349 -3.91 11.62 -6.41
CA LEU A 349 -3.98 12.19 -7.75
C LEU A 349 -3.29 11.25 -8.74
N ALA A 350 -4.08 10.50 -9.49
CA ALA A 350 -3.61 9.46 -10.41
C ALA A 350 -3.31 9.99 -11.81
N GLY A 351 -4.05 11.01 -12.26
CA GLY A 351 -3.95 11.50 -13.62
C GLY A 351 -4.59 12.88 -13.83
N ARG A 352 -4.44 13.34 -15.05
CA ARG A 352 -5.12 14.51 -15.62
C ARG A 352 -5.53 14.18 -17.04
N ARG A 353 -6.71 14.62 -17.46
CA ARG A 353 -7.17 14.41 -18.83
C ARG A 353 -7.90 15.65 -19.38
N GLY A 354 -8.32 15.58 -20.65
CA GLY A 354 -9.01 16.66 -21.33
C GLY A 354 -8.08 17.74 -21.87
N ASN A 355 -8.59 18.95 -22.04
CA ASN A 355 -7.81 20.09 -22.49
C ASN A 355 -6.66 20.40 -21.50
N PRO A 356 -5.51 20.91 -21.98
CA PRO A 356 -4.46 21.33 -21.08
C PRO A 356 -4.98 22.29 -20.02
N GLN A 357 -4.65 22.02 -18.77
CA GLN A 357 -4.97 22.92 -17.67
C GLN A 357 -4.21 24.25 -17.87
N THR A 358 -4.91 25.37 -17.77
CA THR A 358 -4.35 26.73 -17.99
C THR A 358 -4.26 27.56 -16.73
N ALA A 359 -4.90 27.11 -15.64
CA ALA A 359 -4.85 27.74 -14.32
C ALA A 359 -4.83 26.67 -13.21
N PRO A 360 -4.31 26.99 -12.02
CA PRO A 360 -4.45 26.13 -10.84
C PRO A 360 -5.91 25.81 -10.57
N LYS A 361 -6.19 24.60 -10.08
CA LYS A 361 -7.53 24.20 -9.66
C LYS A 361 -7.67 24.24 -8.16
N VAL A 362 -8.71 24.90 -7.67
CA VAL A 362 -9.03 24.95 -6.25
C VAL A 362 -10.19 24.01 -5.98
N ILE A 363 -9.90 22.89 -5.31
CA ILE A 363 -10.92 21.90 -4.96
C ILE A 363 -11.30 22.07 -3.49
N ALA A 364 -12.57 22.37 -3.26
CA ALA A 364 -13.12 22.60 -1.94
C ALA A 364 -13.93 21.40 -1.43
N ALA A 365 -13.87 21.17 -0.12
CA ALA A 365 -14.61 20.13 0.59
C ALA A 365 -15.81 20.73 1.34
N TYR A 366 -16.97 20.14 1.15
CA TYR A 366 -18.23 20.56 1.76
C TYR A 366 -18.89 19.40 2.51
N PRO A 367 -19.65 19.64 3.59
CA PRO A 367 -20.53 18.62 4.16
C PRO A 367 -21.64 18.29 3.17
N LEU A 368 -21.87 17.02 2.90
CA LEU A 368 -23.00 16.58 2.12
C LEU A 368 -24.25 16.53 3.03
N THR A 369 -25.37 17.09 2.56
CA THR A 369 -26.56 17.31 3.40
C THR A 369 -27.73 16.38 3.06
N GLN A 370 -27.54 15.44 2.13
CA GLN A 370 -28.55 14.48 1.74
C GLN A 370 -28.01 13.06 1.67
N ALA A 371 -28.87 12.09 1.97
CA ALA A 371 -28.54 10.68 1.84
C ALA A 371 -28.35 10.30 0.37
N TRP A 372 -27.41 9.40 0.12
CA TRP A 372 -27.12 8.91 -1.22
C TRP A 372 -26.65 7.45 -1.19
N LYS A 373 -26.65 6.81 -2.36
CA LYS A 373 -26.11 5.46 -2.57
C LYS A 373 -25.03 5.52 -3.64
N GLU A 374 -23.99 4.70 -3.50
CA GLU A 374 -22.88 4.60 -4.45
C GLU A 374 -23.38 4.17 -5.84
N GLY A 375 -24.28 3.19 -5.86
CA GLY A 375 -24.79 2.62 -7.12
C GLY A 375 -23.79 1.65 -7.77
N THR A 376 -24.13 1.21 -8.97
CA THR A 376 -23.37 0.19 -9.71
C THR A 376 -23.02 0.61 -11.13
N GLY A 377 -23.06 1.92 -11.41
CA GLY A 377 -22.70 2.46 -12.71
C GLY A 377 -21.19 2.47 -12.92
N GLU A 378 -20.77 2.09 -14.11
CA GLU A 378 -19.40 2.25 -14.60
C GLU A 378 -19.41 2.68 -16.06
N THR A 379 -18.33 3.31 -16.53
CA THR A 379 -18.11 3.58 -17.95
C THR A 379 -17.51 2.33 -18.61
N ASP A 380 -17.73 2.15 -19.90
CA ASP A 380 -17.22 0.99 -20.65
C ASP A 380 -15.71 1.06 -20.99
N GLY A 381 -14.96 1.94 -20.32
CA GLY A 381 -13.49 2.05 -20.46
C GLY A 381 -13.00 2.58 -21.82
N VAL A 382 -13.88 2.82 -22.77
CA VAL A 382 -13.53 3.34 -24.09
C VAL A 382 -13.70 4.87 -24.11
N ALA A 383 -12.72 5.57 -24.64
CA ALA A 383 -12.64 7.02 -24.75
C ALA A 383 -13.98 7.69 -25.18
N GLY A 384 -14.81 8.01 -24.22
CA GLY A 384 -16.10 8.64 -24.40
C GLY A 384 -17.09 8.02 -23.45
N PHE A 385 -17.29 8.68 -22.33
CA PHE A 385 -18.30 8.42 -21.32
C PHE A 385 -19.57 7.77 -21.88
N ARG A 386 -19.69 6.49 -21.73
CA ARG A 386 -20.96 5.78 -21.83
C ARG A 386 -21.29 5.19 -20.48
N GLY A 387 -21.55 6.07 -19.49
CA GLY A 387 -22.04 5.61 -18.20
C GLY A 387 -23.31 4.79 -18.39
N VAL A 388 -23.44 3.70 -17.67
CA VAL A 388 -24.72 2.99 -17.62
C VAL A 388 -25.71 3.91 -16.91
N PRO A 389 -26.87 4.22 -17.47
CA PRO A 389 -27.91 5.01 -16.80
C PRO A 389 -28.16 4.41 -15.42
N SER A 390 -28.30 5.23 -14.39
CA SER A 390 -28.52 4.77 -13.02
C SER A 390 -29.92 4.18 -12.85
N THR A 391 -30.17 3.06 -13.50
CA THR A 391 -31.39 2.26 -13.28
C THR A 391 -31.38 1.56 -11.90
N GLY A 392 -30.28 1.65 -11.16
CA GLY A 392 -30.05 0.95 -9.90
C GLY A 392 -30.02 1.82 -8.62
N GLY A 393 -30.45 3.08 -8.67
CA GLY A 393 -30.59 3.91 -7.46
C GLY A 393 -29.28 4.46 -6.88
N GLY A 394 -28.21 4.57 -7.66
CA GLY A 394 -26.99 5.29 -7.30
C GLY A 394 -27.13 6.80 -7.52
N ILE A 395 -26.26 7.58 -6.86
CA ILE A 395 -26.27 9.04 -7.00
C ILE A 395 -25.96 9.47 -8.43
N SER A 396 -26.67 10.48 -8.91
CA SER A 396 -26.44 11.15 -10.18
C SER A 396 -26.50 12.66 -10.02
N TYR A 397 -26.08 13.42 -11.02
CA TYR A 397 -26.12 14.88 -10.99
C TYR A 397 -27.55 15.40 -10.78
N LYS A 398 -28.55 14.75 -11.40
CA LYS A 398 -29.97 15.09 -11.29
C LYS A 398 -30.54 14.91 -9.88
N ASP A 399 -29.95 14.04 -9.06
CA ASP A 399 -30.41 13.79 -7.69
C ASP A 399 -30.10 14.94 -6.70
N GLY A 400 -29.54 16.04 -7.20
CA GLY A 400 -29.49 17.29 -6.45
C GLY A 400 -28.17 17.58 -5.73
N VAL A 401 -27.07 16.94 -6.10
CA VAL A 401 -25.72 17.32 -5.60
C VAL A 401 -25.36 18.77 -5.95
N GLY A 402 -26.18 19.42 -6.82
CA GLY A 402 -25.95 20.80 -7.26
C GLY A 402 -26.30 21.91 -6.27
N SER A 403 -27.11 21.65 -5.26
CA SER A 403 -27.39 22.64 -4.20
C SER A 403 -26.43 22.45 -3.03
N ILE A 404 -25.31 23.16 -3.06
CA ILE A 404 -24.31 23.12 -2.00
C ILE A 404 -24.73 24.11 -0.92
N PRO A 405 -25.11 23.67 0.28
CA PRO A 405 -25.40 24.56 1.37
C PRO A 405 -24.10 24.97 2.09
N GLY A 406 -23.90 26.26 2.20
CA GLY A 406 -22.87 26.84 3.08
C GLY A 406 -21.47 26.96 2.48
N ASP A 407 -20.55 27.35 3.34
CA ASP A 407 -19.14 27.54 3.02
C ASP A 407 -18.38 26.20 3.03
N PRO A 408 -17.28 26.08 2.26
CA PRO A 408 -16.41 24.92 2.34
C PRO A 408 -15.74 24.82 3.72
N VAL A 409 -15.48 23.60 4.17
CA VAL A 409 -14.72 23.37 5.41
C VAL A 409 -13.22 23.48 5.18
N ASP A 410 -12.77 23.22 3.94
CA ASP A 410 -11.40 23.37 3.49
C ASP A 410 -11.35 23.47 1.96
N ALA A 411 -10.29 24.08 1.43
CA ALA A 411 -10.04 24.20 0.00
C ALA A 411 -8.56 24.05 -0.30
N VAL A 412 -8.24 23.23 -1.30
CA VAL A 412 -6.85 22.90 -1.66
C VAL A 412 -6.57 23.33 -3.09
N THR A 413 -5.50 24.10 -3.28
CA THR A 413 -4.99 24.48 -4.60
C THR A 413 -4.12 23.36 -5.17
N ILE A 414 -4.42 22.95 -6.38
CA ILE A 414 -3.64 21.97 -7.15
C ILE A 414 -3.01 22.71 -8.34
N GLU A 415 -1.72 22.98 -8.21
CA GLU A 415 -0.94 23.75 -9.18
C GLU A 415 -0.88 23.06 -10.54
N LEU A 416 -0.63 23.85 -11.59
CA LEU A 416 -0.50 23.37 -12.98
C LEU A 416 0.56 22.31 -13.14
N ASP A 417 1.70 22.52 -12.52
CA ASP A 417 2.87 21.66 -12.56
C ASP A 417 2.88 20.60 -11.47
N ALA A 418 1.84 20.57 -10.62
CA ALA A 418 1.75 19.58 -9.58
C ALA A 418 1.85 18.16 -10.17
N PRO A 419 2.85 17.37 -9.78
CA PRO A 419 3.03 16.04 -10.33
C PRO A 419 1.83 15.15 -10.03
N VAL A 420 1.43 14.31 -11.00
CA VAL A 420 0.57 13.17 -10.73
C VAL A 420 1.34 12.14 -9.90
N GLY A 421 0.63 11.24 -9.26
CA GLY A 421 1.27 10.22 -8.42
C GLY A 421 1.53 10.69 -6.99
N ARG A 422 0.75 11.64 -6.48
CA ARG A 422 0.86 12.16 -5.11
C ARG A 422 -0.48 12.18 -4.37
N TRP A 423 -0.38 12.25 -3.06
CA TRP A 423 -1.52 12.46 -2.19
C TRP A 423 -1.91 13.93 -2.11
N ILE A 424 -3.21 14.18 -2.10
CA ILE A 424 -3.84 15.47 -1.80
C ILE A 424 -4.74 15.28 -0.59
N SER A 425 -4.79 16.24 0.32
CA SER A 425 -5.61 16.09 1.52
C SER A 425 -6.41 17.34 1.85
N TRP A 426 -7.59 17.13 2.41
CA TRP A 426 -8.50 18.16 2.93
C TRP A 426 -8.70 17.98 4.43
N ASP A 427 -8.71 19.07 5.18
CA ASP A 427 -9.13 19.07 6.58
C ASP A 427 -10.67 18.98 6.66
N VAL A 428 -11.15 17.82 7.04
CA VAL A 428 -12.57 17.54 7.19
C VAL A 428 -13.00 17.38 8.64
N THR A 429 -12.19 17.91 9.56
CA THR A 429 -12.44 17.85 11.01
C THR A 429 -13.84 18.33 11.39
N PRO A 430 -14.36 19.46 10.85
CA PRO A 430 -15.70 19.93 11.18
C PRO A 430 -16.79 18.92 10.76
N ILE A 431 -16.62 18.28 9.59
CA ILE A 431 -17.58 17.28 9.09
C ILE A 431 -17.60 16.05 9.99
N VAL A 432 -16.41 15.52 10.35
CA VAL A 432 -16.30 14.33 11.21
C VAL A 432 -16.82 14.60 12.61
N ARG A 433 -16.53 15.77 13.18
CA ARG A 433 -17.09 16.16 14.49
C ARG A 433 -18.62 16.25 14.47
N ARG A 434 -19.19 16.85 13.42
CA ARG A 434 -20.64 16.91 13.23
C ARG A 434 -21.25 15.52 13.11
N HIS A 435 -20.60 14.61 12.35
CA HIS A 435 -21.06 13.24 12.23
C HIS A 435 -21.12 12.52 13.57
N ILE A 436 -20.09 12.65 14.42
CA ILE A 436 -20.07 12.01 15.74
C ILE A 436 -21.16 12.58 16.67
N ALA A 437 -21.42 13.88 16.55
CA ALA A 437 -22.47 14.55 17.32
C ALA A 437 -23.88 14.25 16.80
N HIS A 438 -24.04 14.12 15.48
CA HIS A 438 -25.31 13.96 14.75
C HIS A 438 -25.15 12.93 13.63
N PRO A 439 -25.06 11.62 13.94
CA PRO A 439 -24.83 10.57 12.94
C PRO A 439 -25.92 10.52 11.85
N GLU A 440 -27.14 10.87 12.21
CA GLU A 440 -28.31 10.94 11.32
C GLU A 440 -28.20 12.01 10.22
N GLU A 441 -27.34 13.01 10.43
CA GLU A 441 -27.09 14.10 9.48
C GLU A 441 -25.81 13.89 8.66
N SER A 442 -25.16 12.72 8.79
CA SER A 442 -23.89 12.46 8.16
C SER A 442 -24.06 11.72 6.86
N PHE A 443 -23.98 12.45 5.79
CA PHE A 443 -24.13 11.90 4.44
C PHE A 443 -22.80 11.83 3.68
N GLY A 444 -21.72 12.34 4.24
CA GLY A 444 -20.38 12.30 3.65
C GLY A 444 -19.83 13.67 3.27
N ILE A 445 -18.91 13.66 2.33
CA ILE A 445 -18.12 14.82 1.88
C ILE A 445 -18.40 15.01 0.39
N LEU A 446 -18.69 16.24 0.00
CA LEU A 446 -18.73 16.67 -1.39
C LEU A 446 -17.41 17.39 -1.72
N LEU A 447 -16.78 17.00 -2.81
CA LEU A 447 -15.62 17.69 -3.40
C LEU A 447 -16.03 18.36 -4.70
N ARG A 448 -15.68 19.65 -4.82
CA ARG A 448 -16.01 20.46 -5.99
C ARG A 448 -14.92 21.48 -6.27
N GLU A 449 -14.66 21.74 -7.56
CA GLU A 449 -13.86 22.89 -7.96
C GLU A 449 -14.61 24.18 -7.64
N THR A 450 -13.91 25.17 -7.07
CA THR A 450 -14.51 26.48 -6.78
C THR A 450 -14.80 27.26 -8.05
N ARG A 451 -15.76 28.18 -7.99
CA ARG A 451 -16.12 28.99 -9.15
C ARG A 451 -14.98 29.89 -9.62
N GLU A 452 -14.10 30.31 -8.71
CA GLU A 452 -12.99 31.20 -8.99
C GLU A 452 -11.90 30.50 -9.83
N SER A 453 -11.78 29.19 -9.76
CA SER A 453 -10.83 28.41 -10.54
C SER A 453 -11.46 27.69 -11.73
N ALA A 454 -12.80 27.71 -11.82
CA ALA A 454 -13.53 27.05 -12.92
C ALA A 454 -13.19 27.69 -14.28
N GLY A 455 -13.12 26.86 -15.33
CA GLY A 455 -12.79 27.31 -16.69
C GLY A 455 -11.29 27.24 -17.03
N GLY A 456 -10.45 26.78 -16.11
CA GLY A 456 -9.01 26.58 -16.35
C GLY A 456 -8.63 25.35 -17.20
N GLY A 457 -9.61 24.63 -17.74
CA GLY A 457 -9.41 23.40 -18.52
C GLY A 457 -8.95 22.20 -17.67
N GLY A 458 -9.06 21.01 -18.24
CA GLY A 458 -8.55 19.79 -17.66
C GLY A 458 -9.39 19.18 -16.52
N VAL A 459 -9.34 17.88 -16.42
CA VAL A 459 -10.04 17.06 -15.41
C VAL A 459 -9.00 16.43 -14.51
N LEU A 460 -9.12 16.60 -13.19
CA LEU A 460 -8.31 15.89 -12.21
C LEU A 460 -8.89 14.49 -11.97
N GLN A 461 -8.04 13.49 -12.01
CA GLN A 461 -8.40 12.10 -11.79
C GLN A 461 -7.76 11.57 -10.52
N PHE A 462 -8.58 11.18 -9.55
CA PHE A 462 -8.14 10.54 -8.31
C PHE A 462 -8.52 9.06 -8.31
N LEU A 463 -7.78 8.24 -7.60
CA LEU A 463 -8.19 6.85 -7.40
C LEU A 463 -9.44 6.79 -6.51
N SER A 464 -10.42 6.00 -6.91
CA SER A 464 -11.64 5.70 -6.14
C SER A 464 -11.44 4.52 -5.20
N SER A 465 -12.45 4.21 -4.39
CA SER A 465 -12.49 2.98 -3.60
C SER A 465 -12.58 1.72 -4.46
N GLN A 466 -12.96 1.85 -5.75
CA GLN A 466 -13.06 0.80 -6.75
C GLN A 466 -11.79 0.60 -7.59
N ALA A 467 -10.68 1.23 -7.21
CA ALA A 467 -9.44 1.31 -7.99
C ALA A 467 -8.83 -0.03 -8.44
N LEU A 468 -9.30 -1.18 -7.97
CA LEU A 468 -8.90 -2.49 -8.48
C LEU A 468 -9.27 -2.74 -9.95
N LYS A 469 -10.35 -2.13 -10.44
CA LYS A 469 -10.80 -2.30 -11.83
C LYS A 469 -9.95 -1.53 -12.84
N ALA A 470 -9.31 -0.42 -12.44
CA ALA A 470 -8.46 0.39 -13.33
C ALA A 470 -7.25 -0.34 -13.91
N GLN A 471 -6.94 -1.54 -13.41
CA GLN A 471 -5.80 -2.32 -13.87
C GLN A 471 -6.04 -3.07 -15.17
N THR A 472 -7.30 -3.31 -15.53
CA THR A 472 -7.65 -4.07 -16.74
C THR A 472 -7.63 -3.21 -17.99
N ASP A 473 -7.69 -1.90 -17.89
CA ASP A 473 -8.05 -0.99 -18.99
C ASP A 473 -6.90 -0.12 -19.51
N GLY A 474 -5.64 -0.47 -19.20
CA GLY A 474 -4.47 0.17 -19.81
C GLY A 474 -4.14 1.59 -19.29
N TYR A 475 -4.76 2.06 -18.23
CA TYR A 475 -4.35 3.27 -17.53
C TYR A 475 -3.04 3.01 -16.77
N GLY A 476 -1.94 3.31 -17.43
CA GLY A 476 -0.56 2.89 -17.13
C GLY A 476 0.04 3.32 -15.80
N GLY A 477 -0.58 3.01 -14.72
CA GLY A 477 -0.05 3.34 -13.40
C GLY A 477 -0.66 2.56 -12.25
N GLY A 478 -1.01 1.28 -12.45
CA GLY A 478 -1.42 0.35 -11.41
C GLY A 478 -2.14 0.99 -10.23
N ALA A 479 -3.47 1.01 -10.25
CA ALA A 479 -4.23 1.38 -9.06
C ALA A 479 -3.75 0.52 -7.90
N ARG A 480 -3.11 1.12 -6.92
CA ARG A 480 -2.52 0.41 -5.79
C ARG A 480 -3.47 0.51 -4.62
N LEU A 481 -3.76 -0.61 -3.99
CA LEU A 481 -4.72 -0.69 -2.88
C LEU A 481 -4.45 0.33 -1.78
N GLY A 482 -3.20 0.51 -1.40
CA GLY A 482 -2.78 1.51 -0.44
C GLY A 482 -3.01 2.97 -0.89
N ARG A 483 -3.42 3.21 -2.15
CA ARG A 483 -3.68 4.54 -2.72
C ARG A 483 -5.17 4.87 -2.87
N ARG A 484 -6.05 4.00 -2.41
CA ARG A 484 -7.49 4.29 -2.33
C ARG A 484 -7.77 5.45 -1.38
N PRO A 485 -8.94 6.10 -1.48
CA PRO A 485 -9.37 7.13 -0.54
C PRO A 485 -9.18 6.69 0.92
N ALA A 486 -8.63 7.56 1.74
CA ALA A 486 -8.43 7.30 3.16
C ALA A 486 -8.93 8.47 4.01
N LEU A 487 -9.54 8.15 5.15
CA LEU A 487 -9.87 9.11 6.20
C LEU A 487 -9.02 8.79 7.44
N VAL A 488 -8.22 9.76 7.86
CA VAL A 488 -7.40 9.64 9.07
C VAL A 488 -7.97 10.55 10.14
N VAL A 489 -8.39 9.97 11.25
CA VAL A 489 -8.91 10.69 12.41
C VAL A 489 -7.96 10.52 13.58
N MET A 490 -7.51 11.62 14.17
CA MET A 490 -6.56 11.61 15.28
C MET A 490 -7.16 12.31 16.49
N PRO A 491 -6.85 11.84 17.71
CA PRO A 491 -7.25 12.53 18.94
C PRO A 491 -6.52 13.87 19.05
N PRO A 492 -6.99 14.79 19.93
CA PRO A 492 -6.22 15.96 20.31
C PRO A 492 -4.83 15.53 20.81
N GLY A 493 -3.78 16.17 20.30
CA GLY A 493 -2.42 15.94 20.82
C GLY A 493 -2.35 16.27 22.32
N PRO A 494 -1.36 15.71 23.06
CA PRO A 494 -1.10 16.13 24.43
C PRO A 494 -0.96 17.66 24.44
N GLN A 495 -1.63 18.31 25.40
CA GLN A 495 -1.63 19.77 25.54
C GLN A 495 -0.16 20.25 25.59
N GLY A 496 0.29 20.93 24.54
CA GLY A 496 1.68 21.40 24.38
C GLY A 496 2.39 20.99 23.09
N SER A 497 1.95 19.96 22.37
CA SER A 497 2.50 19.68 21.05
C SER A 497 1.82 20.60 20.02
N ARG A 498 2.48 21.71 19.68
CA ARG A 498 2.12 22.53 18.53
C ARG A 498 2.44 21.73 17.24
N TYR A 499 1.59 20.74 16.92
CA TYR A 499 1.40 20.29 15.54
C TYR A 499 0.31 21.17 14.90
N GLY A 500 0.41 22.48 15.11
CA GLY A 500 -0.27 23.47 14.31
C GLY A 500 0.60 23.72 13.09
N ALA A 501 0.03 23.50 11.93
CA ALA A 501 0.33 24.13 10.65
C ALA A 501 1.75 24.74 10.54
N ALA A 502 2.79 23.95 10.64
CA ALA A 502 4.01 24.25 9.92
C ALA A 502 3.73 23.69 8.52
N GLU A 503 3.51 24.59 7.56
CA GLU A 503 3.76 24.25 6.17
C GLU A 503 5.09 23.49 6.16
N PRO A 504 5.17 22.31 5.55
CA PRO A 504 6.44 21.65 5.36
C PRO A 504 7.23 22.54 4.40
N THR A 505 8.06 23.42 4.94
CA THR A 505 9.18 23.95 4.19
C THR A 505 10.04 22.74 3.87
N CYS A 506 9.83 22.22 2.68
CA CYS A 506 10.67 21.18 2.09
C CYS A 506 12.11 21.69 2.17
N PRO A 507 13.00 21.10 3.01
CA PRO A 507 14.41 21.39 2.84
C PRO A 507 14.75 20.83 1.46
N THR A 508 15.28 21.66 0.60
CA THR A 508 15.83 21.32 -0.70
C THR A 508 16.94 20.28 -0.54
N LEU A 509 16.56 19.04 -0.26
CA LEU A 509 17.39 17.89 -0.53
C LEU A 509 17.09 17.52 -1.98
N SER A 510 18.06 17.83 -2.86
CA SER A 510 18.08 17.37 -4.23
C SER A 510 18.15 15.83 -4.24
N CYS A 511 17.02 15.19 -4.02
CA CYS A 511 16.82 13.80 -4.38
C CYS A 511 16.51 13.77 -5.86
N GLY A 512 17.57 13.79 -6.67
CA GLY A 512 17.44 13.34 -8.04
C GLY A 512 16.81 11.95 -8.03
N PRO A 513 15.90 11.65 -8.96
CA PRO A 513 15.33 10.31 -9.05
C PRO A 513 16.49 9.31 -9.19
N PRO A 514 16.45 8.16 -8.48
CA PRO A 514 17.42 7.11 -8.71
C PRO A 514 17.38 6.75 -10.18
N ALA A 515 18.54 6.77 -10.82
CA ALA A 515 18.70 6.40 -12.21
C ALA A 515 18.04 5.02 -12.41
N ARG A 516 17.07 4.94 -13.31
CA ARG A 516 16.50 3.65 -13.73
C ARG A 516 17.64 2.79 -14.24
N PRO A 517 17.82 1.57 -13.78
CA PRO A 517 18.81 0.67 -14.33
C PRO A 517 18.48 0.42 -15.80
N GLY A 518 19.35 0.93 -16.70
CA GLY A 518 19.55 0.51 -18.06
C GLY A 518 18.33 0.23 -18.91
N SER A 519 17.63 1.24 -19.40
CA SER A 519 17.02 1.12 -20.73
C SER A 519 18.17 1.11 -21.73
N ALA A 520 18.32 -0.01 -22.43
CA ALA A 520 19.24 -0.08 -23.57
C ALA A 520 18.95 1.07 -24.54
N PRO A 521 19.97 1.71 -25.11
CA PRO A 521 19.74 2.76 -26.09
C PRO A 521 18.94 2.18 -27.27
N PRO A 522 18.00 2.97 -27.85
CA PRO A 522 17.23 2.53 -29.00
C PRO A 522 18.20 2.14 -30.13
N ALA A 523 17.96 0.97 -30.73
CA ALA A 523 18.71 0.50 -31.88
C ALA A 523 18.72 1.56 -32.97
N ALA A 524 19.90 1.84 -33.51
CA ALA A 524 20.06 2.76 -34.63
C ALA A 524 19.16 2.34 -35.80
N PRO A 525 18.52 3.31 -36.49
CA PRO A 525 17.66 3.00 -37.63
C PRO A 525 18.51 2.32 -38.73
N PRO A 526 17.92 1.34 -39.44
CA PRO A 526 18.63 0.66 -40.54
C PRO A 526 18.98 1.68 -41.66
N PRO A 527 20.10 1.52 -42.32
CA PRO A 527 20.53 2.43 -43.39
C PRO A 527 19.49 2.45 -44.51
N ALA A 528 19.20 3.64 -45.01
CA ALA A 528 18.29 3.87 -46.13
C ALA A 528 18.71 3.04 -47.35
N ARG A 529 17.84 2.17 -47.87
CA ARG A 529 18.00 1.48 -49.15
C ARG A 529 17.97 2.52 -50.26
N THR A 530 19.12 2.76 -50.87
CA THR A 530 19.22 3.51 -52.13
C THR A 530 18.50 2.73 -53.22
N GLY A 531 17.38 3.29 -53.66
CA GLY A 531 16.60 2.76 -54.77
C GLY A 531 17.41 2.79 -56.06
N ARG A 532 17.61 1.60 -56.64
CA ARG A 532 18.09 1.44 -58.00
C ARG A 532 16.94 1.75 -58.97
N ALA A 533 17.09 2.82 -59.73
CA ALA A 533 16.24 3.13 -60.87
C ALA A 533 16.37 2.02 -61.92
N GLY A 534 15.30 1.27 -62.14
CA GLY A 534 15.18 0.32 -63.25
C GLY A 534 14.50 1.00 -64.45
N SER A 535 15.27 1.10 -65.52
CA SER A 535 14.80 1.61 -66.82
C SER A 535 13.74 0.71 -67.44
N SER A 536 12.64 1.32 -67.89
CA SER A 536 11.64 0.75 -68.78
C SER A 536 12.22 0.49 -70.15
N ARG A 537 12.02 -0.71 -70.69
CA ARG A 537 11.87 -0.98 -72.12
C ARG A 537 11.05 -2.27 -72.30
N GLY A 538 10.06 -2.17 -73.21
CA GLY A 538 9.32 -3.27 -73.82
C GLY A 538 7.83 -3.19 -73.55
#